data_328c746e92e73d8d16f122a5df11168b
#
_entry.id   328c746e92e73d8d16f122a5df11168b
#
_cell.length_a   1.000
_cell.length_b   1.000
_cell.length_c   1.000
_cell.angle_alpha   90.00
_cell.angle_beta   90.00
_cell.angle_gamma   90.00
#
_symmetry.space_group_name_H-M   'P 1'
#
loop_
_entity.id
_entity.type
_entity.pdbx_description
1 polymer ?
#
loop_
_entity_poly.entity_id
_entity_poly.type
_entity_poly.pdbx_seq_one_letter_code
_entity_poly.pdbx_strand_id
1 'polypeptide(L)'
;DPNPLMSGQMLQEKMITQLELNNNAFAFVQNDANGMPTAIWPIVANSVEAIQDNQGNLYLKFYMPNAQTYIFPYSQVIHLRKDFNKDEIFGESNGPTLAPLMEIVTTTDQGIVSAIKNSAAVRWLLKFNTAMRPEDIEKNTKAFVASYLQTQKDQDSIGAAGVDAKTDATQLQPTDFVPNAKQMDATVDRIYSIFHTNKAIVQSSYTENQWISYYESQIEPVIRQMSEQWTSRLFNRRQRSFGNSIVFESSDLSYASMQTKLSLVQLVDRAVMTPNELRGFFNLSPVPDGDKMLLRKDTGTVPSATGSDGVPDPTEGGDDNDDSGTD
;
A
#
# COMPACT_ATOMS: atom_id res chain seq x y z
N ASP A 1 -3.76 23.39 6.27
CA ASP A 1 -3.62 22.74 4.97
C ASP A 1 -2.21 22.94 4.43
N PRO A 2 -1.60 21.91 3.79
CA PRO A 2 -0.24 22.00 3.28
C PRO A 2 -0.11 22.98 2.11
N ASN A 3 -1.18 23.19 1.35
CA ASN A 3 -1.28 24.20 0.30
C ASN A 3 -2.77 24.46 -0.02
N PRO A 4 -3.11 25.52 -0.81
CA PRO A 4 -4.50 25.86 -1.10
C PRO A 4 -5.30 24.82 -1.90
N LEU A 5 -4.62 23.85 -2.54
CA LEU A 5 -5.24 22.86 -3.42
C LEU A 5 -5.45 21.49 -2.76
N MET A 6 -4.80 21.24 -1.60
CA MET A 6 -4.74 19.90 -1.02
C MET A 6 -4.88 19.94 0.49
N SER A 7 -5.64 19.01 1.04
CA SER A 7 -5.61 18.68 2.46
C SER A 7 -4.34 17.88 2.81
N GLY A 8 -4.04 17.75 4.11
CA GLY A 8 -2.92 16.93 4.57
C GLY A 8 -3.01 15.49 4.09
N GLN A 9 -4.20 14.89 4.10
CA GLN A 9 -4.44 13.54 3.61
C GLN A 9 -4.14 13.41 2.10
N MET A 10 -4.62 14.35 1.28
CA MET A 10 -4.38 14.33 -0.17
C MET A 10 -2.90 14.46 -0.52
N LEU A 11 -2.15 15.27 0.25
CA LEU A 11 -0.69 15.37 0.08
C LEU A 11 -0.03 14.03 0.40
N GLN A 12 -0.37 13.40 1.52
CA GLN A 12 0.16 12.09 1.92
C GLN A 12 -0.13 11.03 0.86
N GLU A 13 -1.38 10.91 0.42
CA GLU A 13 -1.80 9.98 -0.62
C GLU A 13 -0.97 10.16 -1.90
N LYS A 14 -0.79 11.40 -2.35
CA LYS A 14 0.00 11.70 -3.54
C LYS A 14 1.48 11.35 -3.37
N MET A 15 2.05 11.63 -2.21
CA MET A 15 3.45 11.30 -1.90
C MET A 15 3.66 9.78 -1.84
N ILE A 16 2.76 9.05 -1.18
CA ILE A 16 2.85 7.58 -1.08
C ILE A 16 2.65 6.95 -2.46
N THR A 17 1.69 7.43 -3.25
CA THR A 17 1.50 6.94 -4.62
C THR A 17 2.77 7.09 -5.47
N GLN A 18 3.43 8.26 -5.40
CA GLN A 18 4.71 8.47 -6.10
C GLN A 18 5.82 7.55 -5.57
N LEU A 19 5.87 7.35 -4.26
CA LEU A 19 6.85 6.46 -3.63
C LEU A 19 6.68 5.01 -4.11
N GLU A 20 5.45 4.50 -4.16
CA GLU A 20 5.17 3.13 -4.60
C GLU A 20 5.41 2.93 -6.11
N LEU A 21 5.17 3.96 -6.93
CA LEU A 21 5.37 3.87 -8.37
C LEU A 21 6.84 4.01 -8.78
N ASN A 22 7.59 4.89 -8.11
CA ASN A 22 8.91 5.32 -8.58
C ASN A 22 10.04 5.03 -7.57
N ASN A 23 9.73 4.45 -6.41
CA ASN A 23 10.63 4.30 -5.26
C ASN A 23 11.24 5.63 -4.77
N ASN A 24 10.73 6.75 -5.26
CA ASN A 24 11.12 8.11 -4.89
C ASN A 24 9.88 9.01 -4.92
N ALA A 25 9.71 9.83 -3.90
CA ALA A 25 8.67 10.85 -3.89
C ALA A 25 9.24 12.17 -3.35
N PHE A 26 8.84 13.27 -3.98
CA PHE A 26 9.41 14.58 -3.69
C PHE A 26 8.31 15.60 -3.40
N ALA A 27 8.54 16.44 -2.40
CA ALA A 27 7.73 17.64 -2.19
C ALA A 27 8.65 18.83 -1.87
N PHE A 28 8.32 19.96 -2.47
CA PHE A 28 9.01 21.23 -2.22
C PHE A 28 8.36 21.94 -1.02
N VAL A 29 9.18 22.37 -0.08
CA VAL A 29 8.78 23.21 1.05
C VAL A 29 9.02 24.66 0.68
N GLN A 30 7.94 25.38 0.51
CA GLN A 30 7.99 26.83 0.26
C GLN A 30 8.11 27.55 1.59
N ASN A 31 9.14 28.37 1.72
CA ASN A 31 9.37 29.20 2.91
C ASN A 31 9.09 30.66 2.62
N ASP A 32 8.71 31.41 3.64
CA ASP A 32 8.63 32.87 3.61
C ASP A 32 10.01 33.53 3.70
N ALA A 33 10.03 34.86 3.70
CA ALA A 33 11.26 35.64 3.82
C ALA A 33 12.01 35.44 5.16
N ASN A 34 11.32 34.92 6.18
CA ASN A 34 11.90 34.61 7.50
C ASN A 34 12.35 33.14 7.61
N GLY A 35 12.23 32.37 6.52
CA GLY A 35 12.54 30.94 6.49
C GLY A 35 11.48 30.03 7.15
N MET A 36 10.27 30.54 7.39
CA MET A 36 9.18 29.75 7.95
C MET A 36 8.40 29.03 6.83
N PRO A 37 8.07 27.75 7.00
CA PRO A 37 7.31 27.00 6.00
C PRO A 37 5.91 27.60 5.82
N THR A 38 5.53 27.90 4.58
CA THR A 38 4.22 28.44 4.21
C THR A 38 3.38 27.47 3.42
N ALA A 39 4.02 26.62 2.61
CA ALA A 39 3.30 25.60 1.83
C ALA A 39 4.20 24.41 1.49
N ILE A 40 3.59 23.26 1.22
CA ILE A 40 4.24 22.04 0.76
C ILE A 40 3.60 21.64 -0.57
N TRP A 41 4.43 21.53 -1.60
CA TRP A 41 4.00 21.19 -2.96
C TRP A 41 4.59 19.87 -3.41
N PRO A 42 3.79 18.82 -3.64
CA PRO A 42 4.28 17.56 -4.18
C PRO A 42 4.75 17.77 -5.63
N ILE A 43 5.92 17.23 -5.97
CA ILE A 43 6.54 17.36 -7.28
C ILE A 43 6.36 16.05 -8.04
N VAL A 44 5.74 16.12 -9.22
CA VAL A 44 5.65 15.02 -10.17
C VAL A 44 6.48 15.38 -11.39
N ALA A 45 7.68 14.81 -11.50
CA ALA A 45 8.61 15.07 -12.58
C ALA A 45 8.81 13.83 -13.45
N ASN A 46 9.19 14.05 -14.73
CA ASN A 46 9.57 12.95 -15.62
C ASN A 46 10.92 12.33 -15.25
N SER A 47 11.84 13.18 -14.81
CA SER A 47 13.14 12.74 -14.29
C SER A 47 13.70 13.75 -13.28
N VAL A 48 14.58 13.29 -12.43
CA VAL A 48 15.25 14.09 -11.38
C VAL A 48 16.73 13.79 -11.45
N GLU A 49 17.55 14.84 -11.40
CA GLU A 49 19.00 14.76 -11.32
C GLU A 49 19.51 15.42 -10.03
N ALA A 50 20.47 14.81 -9.38
CA ALA A 50 21.20 15.40 -8.30
C ALA A 50 22.40 16.17 -8.84
N ILE A 51 22.51 17.44 -8.48
CA ILE A 51 23.61 18.31 -8.87
C ILE A 51 24.23 18.92 -7.62
N GLN A 52 25.54 19.10 -7.65
CA GLN A 52 26.29 19.69 -6.55
C GLN A 52 26.98 20.97 -7.04
N ASP A 53 26.93 22.00 -6.23
CA ASP A 53 27.68 23.23 -6.52
C ASP A 53 29.17 23.11 -6.12
N ASN A 54 29.95 24.08 -6.47
CA ASN A 54 31.40 24.13 -6.13
C ASN A 54 31.68 24.20 -4.62
N GLN A 55 30.67 24.45 -3.80
CA GLN A 55 30.75 24.52 -2.34
C GLN A 55 30.32 23.23 -1.66
N GLY A 56 29.86 22.23 -2.44
CA GLY A 56 29.39 20.95 -1.92
C GLY A 56 27.90 20.92 -1.56
N ASN A 57 27.14 21.99 -1.85
CA ASN A 57 25.72 22.00 -1.60
C ASN A 57 24.98 21.15 -2.64
N LEU A 58 24.06 20.32 -2.17
CA LEU A 58 23.25 19.43 -3.02
C LEU A 58 21.96 20.13 -3.45
N TYR A 59 21.68 20.05 -4.74
CA TYR A 59 20.44 20.52 -5.37
C TYR A 59 19.80 19.37 -6.15
N LEU A 60 18.49 19.41 -6.27
CA LEU A 60 17.72 18.52 -7.16
C LEU A 60 17.17 19.32 -8.33
N LYS A 61 17.44 18.83 -9.54
CA LYS A 61 16.96 19.38 -10.78
C LYS A 61 15.85 18.50 -11.32
N PHE A 62 14.66 19.08 -11.42
CA PHE A 62 13.44 18.39 -11.83
C PHE A 62 13.08 18.76 -13.26
N TYR A 63 12.88 17.74 -14.10
CA TYR A 63 12.38 17.89 -15.47
C TYR A 63 10.89 17.59 -15.47
N MET A 64 10.09 18.65 -15.64
CA MET A 64 8.63 18.54 -15.55
C MET A 64 8.01 18.06 -16.88
N PRO A 65 6.77 17.49 -16.85
CA PRO A 65 6.07 17.07 -18.07
C PRO A 65 5.82 18.19 -19.09
N ASN A 66 5.76 19.44 -18.64
CA ASN A 66 5.59 20.64 -19.48
C ASN A 66 6.89 21.19 -20.08
N ALA A 67 7.96 20.40 -20.09
CA ALA A 67 9.32 20.77 -20.53
C ALA A 67 9.98 21.90 -19.72
N GLN A 68 9.40 22.30 -18.59
CA GLN A 68 10.05 23.23 -17.65
C GLN A 68 11.01 22.48 -16.74
N THR A 69 12.05 23.20 -16.31
CA THR A 69 13.05 22.66 -15.39
C THR A 69 13.12 23.54 -14.14
N TYR A 70 13.06 22.90 -13.00
CA TYR A 70 13.20 23.56 -11.69
C TYR A 70 14.37 22.98 -10.95
N ILE A 71 15.09 23.84 -10.24
CA ILE A 71 16.24 23.47 -9.40
C ILE A 71 15.94 23.94 -7.98
N PHE A 72 15.91 23.01 -7.05
CA PHE A 72 15.67 23.31 -5.64
C PHE A 72 16.84 22.82 -4.77
N PRO A 73 17.23 23.55 -3.72
CA PRO A 73 18.15 23.04 -2.72
C PRO A 73 17.58 21.77 -2.07
N TYR A 74 18.40 20.76 -1.90
CA TYR A 74 17.97 19.50 -1.26
C TYR A 74 17.42 19.71 0.15
N SER A 75 17.89 20.74 0.85
CA SER A 75 17.40 21.12 2.18
C SER A 75 15.93 21.57 2.21
N GLN A 76 15.38 22.01 1.08
CA GLN A 76 13.98 22.43 0.94
C GLN A 76 13.09 21.36 0.27
N VAL A 77 13.64 20.18 0.03
CA VAL A 77 12.89 19.09 -0.57
C VAL A 77 12.68 17.99 0.45
N ILE A 78 11.41 17.64 0.70
CA ILE A 78 11.03 16.41 1.37
C ILE A 78 11.23 15.29 0.35
N HIS A 79 12.07 14.33 0.67
CA HIS A 79 12.40 13.21 -0.21
C HIS A 79 12.13 11.89 0.52
N LEU A 80 11.10 11.16 0.08
CA LEU A 80 10.85 9.79 0.49
C LEU A 80 11.45 8.84 -0.53
N ARG A 81 12.00 7.73 -0.06
CA ARG A 81 12.67 6.73 -0.93
C ARG A 81 12.51 5.32 -0.39
N LYS A 82 12.37 4.37 -1.31
CA LYS A 82 12.37 2.92 -1.05
C LYS A 82 13.53 2.26 -1.78
N ASP A 83 13.91 1.08 -1.34
CA ASP A 83 14.99 0.27 -1.98
C ASP A 83 16.28 1.06 -2.18
N PHE A 84 16.68 1.77 -1.12
CA PHE A 84 17.83 2.64 -1.12
C PHE A 84 19.11 1.82 -0.81
N ASN A 85 19.95 1.58 -1.82
CA ASN A 85 21.15 0.76 -1.66
C ASN A 85 22.35 1.25 -2.48
N LYS A 86 22.31 1.23 -3.82
CA LYS A 86 23.47 1.55 -4.67
C LYS A 86 23.67 3.04 -4.86
N ASP A 87 22.58 3.78 -5.04
CA ASP A 87 22.62 5.23 -5.18
C ASP A 87 22.63 5.88 -3.80
N GLU A 88 23.44 6.89 -3.60
CA GLU A 88 23.52 7.61 -2.31
C GLU A 88 22.33 8.54 -2.06
N ILE A 89 21.57 8.88 -3.11
CA ILE A 89 20.51 9.90 -3.04
C ILE A 89 19.16 9.27 -3.36
N PHE A 90 19.05 8.49 -4.43
CA PHE A 90 17.78 7.97 -4.94
C PHE A 90 17.53 6.52 -4.55
N GLY A 91 16.25 6.18 -4.36
CA GLY A 91 15.79 4.79 -4.28
C GLY A 91 15.86 4.14 -5.67
N GLU A 92 16.16 2.84 -5.69
CA GLU A 92 16.29 2.05 -6.92
C GLU A 92 14.91 1.70 -7.48
N SER A 93 14.79 1.72 -8.80
CA SER A 93 13.53 1.38 -9.46
C SER A 93 13.32 -0.15 -9.49
N ASN A 94 12.10 -0.58 -9.17
CA ASN A 94 11.65 -1.96 -9.32
C ASN A 94 11.34 -2.36 -10.79
N GLY A 95 11.45 -1.40 -11.72
CA GLY A 95 11.17 -1.60 -13.14
C GLY A 95 11.88 -2.80 -13.75
N PRO A 96 13.20 -2.98 -13.61
CA PRO A 96 13.92 -4.14 -14.15
C PRO A 96 13.42 -5.49 -13.64
N THR A 97 12.94 -5.54 -12.39
CA THR A 97 12.40 -6.77 -11.78
C THR A 97 10.96 -7.03 -12.21
N LEU A 98 10.18 -5.96 -12.39
CA LEU A 98 8.77 -6.05 -12.77
C LEU A 98 8.58 -6.29 -14.28
N ALA A 99 9.44 -5.74 -15.13
CA ALA A 99 9.27 -5.78 -16.59
C ALA A 99 9.07 -7.20 -17.14
N PRO A 100 9.85 -8.23 -16.77
CA PRO A 100 9.65 -9.60 -17.26
C PRO A 100 8.31 -10.20 -16.80
N LEU A 101 7.87 -9.88 -15.59
CA LEU A 101 6.59 -10.37 -15.05
C LEU A 101 5.40 -9.72 -15.76
N MET A 102 5.48 -8.42 -16.02
CA MET A 102 4.46 -7.68 -16.77
C MET A 102 4.38 -8.15 -18.22
N GLU A 103 5.51 -8.51 -18.84
CA GLU A 103 5.54 -9.12 -20.18
C GLU A 103 4.79 -10.46 -20.19
N ILE A 104 5.00 -11.33 -19.18
CA ILE A 104 4.27 -12.60 -19.05
C ILE A 104 2.78 -12.33 -18.93
N VAL A 105 2.36 -11.40 -18.06
CA VAL A 105 0.93 -11.05 -17.87
C VAL A 105 0.33 -10.56 -19.18
N THR A 106 0.97 -9.58 -19.83
CA THR A 106 0.48 -8.96 -21.07
C THR A 106 0.37 -10.01 -22.19
N THR A 107 1.39 -10.86 -22.35
CA THR A 107 1.40 -11.93 -23.36
C THR A 107 0.30 -12.96 -23.09
N THR A 108 0.09 -13.31 -21.83
CA THR A 108 -0.97 -14.23 -21.40
C THR A 108 -2.35 -13.66 -21.70
N ASP A 109 -2.58 -12.40 -21.38
CA ASP A 109 -3.86 -11.70 -21.65
C ASP A 109 -4.11 -11.61 -23.16
N GLN A 110 -3.09 -11.29 -23.96
CA GLN A 110 -3.20 -11.31 -25.42
C GLN A 110 -3.49 -12.71 -25.97
N GLY A 111 -2.89 -13.75 -25.38
CA GLY A 111 -3.18 -15.16 -25.69
C GLY A 111 -4.64 -15.50 -25.42
N ILE A 112 -5.18 -15.12 -24.27
CA ILE A 112 -6.58 -15.33 -23.88
C ILE A 112 -7.51 -14.60 -24.87
N VAL A 113 -7.25 -13.32 -25.15
CA VAL A 113 -8.04 -12.53 -26.11
C VAL A 113 -8.02 -13.18 -27.50
N SER A 114 -6.85 -13.66 -27.93
CA SER A 114 -6.70 -14.35 -29.22
C SER A 114 -7.46 -15.69 -29.22
N ALA A 115 -7.39 -16.47 -28.14
CA ALA A 115 -8.15 -17.72 -27.99
C ALA A 115 -9.67 -17.46 -28.06
N ILE A 116 -10.17 -16.43 -27.35
CA ILE A 116 -11.59 -16.04 -27.40
C ILE A 116 -12.00 -15.64 -28.81
N LYS A 117 -11.22 -14.84 -29.50
CA LYS A 117 -11.49 -14.43 -30.91
C LYS A 117 -11.45 -15.62 -31.86
N ASN A 118 -10.54 -16.57 -31.64
CA ASN A 118 -10.39 -17.76 -32.48
C ASN A 118 -11.42 -18.84 -32.14
N SER A 119 -11.95 -18.91 -30.93
CA SER A 119 -12.97 -19.89 -30.53
C SER A 119 -14.27 -19.70 -31.31
N ALA A 120 -14.57 -18.47 -31.73
CA ALA A 120 -15.73 -18.16 -32.58
C ALA A 120 -15.49 -18.52 -34.06
N ALA A 121 -14.25 -18.83 -34.46
CA ALA A 121 -13.92 -19.16 -35.84
C ALA A 121 -13.93 -20.69 -36.01
N VAL A 122 -14.98 -21.21 -36.57
CA VAL A 122 -15.05 -22.64 -36.96
C VAL A 122 -14.08 -22.85 -38.12
N ARG A 123 -13.05 -23.64 -37.88
CA ARG A 123 -12.05 -23.98 -38.90
C ARG A 123 -12.37 -25.33 -39.51
N TRP A 124 -12.50 -25.36 -40.83
CA TRP A 124 -12.73 -26.54 -41.59
C TRP A 124 -11.57 -26.80 -42.52
N LEU A 125 -11.14 -28.06 -42.58
CA LEU A 125 -10.22 -28.56 -43.59
C LEU A 125 -11.04 -29.25 -44.64
N LEU A 126 -11.13 -28.66 -45.85
CA LEU A 126 -11.78 -29.27 -47.00
C LEU A 126 -10.73 -30.03 -47.78
N LYS A 127 -10.85 -31.32 -47.88
CA LYS A 127 -10.00 -32.18 -48.68
C LYS A 127 -10.80 -32.61 -49.92
N PHE A 128 -10.28 -32.23 -51.09
CA PHE A 128 -10.85 -32.63 -52.39
C PHE A 128 -10.13 -33.88 -52.86
N ASN A 129 -10.89 -34.98 -53.10
CA ASN A 129 -10.36 -36.28 -53.54
C ASN A 129 -10.11 -36.36 -55.04
N THR A 130 -10.21 -35.25 -55.76
CA THR A 130 -9.96 -35.12 -57.20
C THR A 130 -8.97 -34.01 -57.44
N ALA A 131 -8.10 -34.17 -58.44
CA ALA A 131 -7.18 -33.12 -58.86
C ALA A 131 -7.97 -31.93 -59.42
N MET A 132 -7.91 -30.80 -58.72
CA MET A 132 -8.60 -29.56 -59.12
C MET A 132 -7.58 -28.43 -59.39
N ARG A 133 -7.97 -27.50 -60.24
CA ARG A 133 -7.17 -26.25 -60.42
C ARG A 133 -7.29 -25.38 -59.17
N PRO A 134 -6.28 -24.57 -58.83
CA PRO A 134 -6.32 -23.69 -57.68
C PRO A 134 -7.56 -22.77 -57.63
N GLU A 135 -8.00 -22.28 -58.80
CA GLU A 135 -9.19 -21.44 -58.96
C GLU A 135 -10.49 -22.16 -58.56
N ASP A 136 -10.61 -23.44 -58.91
CA ASP A 136 -11.76 -24.26 -58.57
C ASP A 136 -11.78 -24.60 -57.08
N ILE A 137 -10.62 -24.82 -56.47
CA ILE A 137 -10.47 -25.01 -55.00
C ILE A 137 -10.96 -23.78 -54.25
N GLU A 138 -10.52 -22.58 -54.69
CA GLU A 138 -10.94 -21.31 -54.08
C GLU A 138 -12.46 -21.10 -54.22
N LYS A 139 -13.02 -21.36 -55.43
CA LYS A 139 -14.43 -21.22 -55.68
C LYS A 139 -15.28 -22.16 -54.83
N ASN A 140 -14.89 -23.45 -54.69
CA ASN A 140 -15.58 -24.41 -53.88
C ASN A 140 -15.47 -24.14 -52.38
N THR A 141 -14.30 -23.64 -51.92
CA THR A 141 -14.12 -23.21 -50.55
C THR A 141 -14.99 -21.99 -50.22
N LYS A 142 -15.07 -21.00 -51.11
CA LYS A 142 -15.98 -19.86 -50.92
C LYS A 142 -17.45 -20.27 -50.91
N ALA A 143 -17.86 -21.22 -51.79
CA ALA A 143 -19.19 -21.74 -51.82
C ALA A 143 -19.55 -22.50 -50.55
N PHE A 144 -18.63 -23.29 -50.03
CA PHE A 144 -18.79 -23.98 -48.73
C PHE A 144 -18.96 -22.98 -47.59
N VAL A 145 -18.12 -21.98 -47.50
CA VAL A 145 -18.19 -20.92 -46.47
C VAL A 145 -19.53 -20.19 -46.55
N ALA A 146 -19.97 -19.83 -47.75
CA ALA A 146 -21.21 -19.10 -47.97
C ALA A 146 -22.44 -19.95 -47.60
N SER A 147 -22.41 -21.25 -47.93
CA SER A 147 -23.56 -22.16 -47.70
C SER A 147 -23.65 -22.68 -46.28
N TYR A 148 -22.52 -22.85 -45.56
CA TYR A 148 -22.49 -23.58 -44.27
C TYR A 148 -21.98 -22.77 -43.07
N LEU A 149 -21.22 -21.70 -43.29
CA LEU A 149 -20.64 -20.91 -42.19
C LEU A 149 -21.23 -19.50 -42.04
N GLN A 150 -21.92 -18.98 -43.11
CA GLN A 150 -22.60 -17.68 -43.04
C GLN A 150 -24.09 -17.80 -42.70
N THR A 151 -24.42 -18.53 -41.64
CA THR A 151 -25.79 -18.87 -41.24
C THR A 151 -26.61 -17.67 -40.68
N GLN A 152 -26.09 -16.45 -40.73
CA GLN A 152 -26.79 -15.30 -40.12
C GLN A 152 -27.82 -14.61 -41.03
N LYS A 153 -28.08 -15.11 -42.22
CA LYS A 153 -29.02 -14.43 -43.15
C LYS A 153 -30.38 -15.12 -43.35
N ASP A 154 -30.51 -16.43 -43.10
CA ASP A 154 -31.79 -17.10 -43.30
C ASP A 154 -32.12 -18.05 -42.13
N GLN A 155 -33.28 -17.83 -41.54
CA GLN A 155 -33.80 -18.56 -40.35
C GLN A 155 -34.13 -20.04 -40.60
N ASP A 156 -33.87 -20.57 -41.82
CA ASP A 156 -34.27 -21.94 -42.21
C ASP A 156 -33.10 -22.94 -42.35
N SER A 157 -31.90 -22.60 -41.83
CA SER A 157 -30.80 -23.57 -41.88
C SER A 157 -30.91 -24.65 -40.81
N ILE A 158 -31.22 -25.85 -41.24
CA ILE A 158 -31.46 -27.07 -40.41
C ILE A 158 -30.16 -27.66 -39.82
N GLY A 159 -29.09 -26.92 -39.66
CA GLY A 159 -27.86 -27.37 -39.00
C GLY A 159 -27.17 -28.61 -39.60
N ALA A 160 -27.59 -29.10 -40.76
CA ALA A 160 -27.06 -30.25 -41.46
C ALA A 160 -26.50 -29.83 -42.85
N ALA A 161 -25.21 -30.11 -43.07
CA ALA A 161 -24.54 -29.86 -44.33
C ALA A 161 -24.35 -31.16 -45.13
N GLY A 162 -24.83 -31.22 -46.36
CA GLY A 162 -24.52 -32.30 -47.28
C GLY A 162 -23.18 -32.05 -47.97
N VAL A 163 -22.26 -33.01 -47.89
CA VAL A 163 -20.95 -32.95 -48.59
C VAL A 163 -20.98 -33.97 -49.74
N ASP A 164 -20.51 -33.58 -50.94
CA ASP A 164 -20.40 -34.51 -52.07
C ASP A 164 -19.32 -35.58 -51.77
N ALA A 165 -19.48 -36.79 -52.29
CA ALA A 165 -18.54 -37.90 -52.13
C ALA A 165 -17.09 -37.61 -52.52
N LYS A 166 -16.86 -36.47 -53.20
CA LYS A 166 -15.55 -35.99 -53.64
C LYS A 166 -14.88 -35.05 -52.67
N THR A 167 -15.55 -34.61 -51.61
CA THR A 167 -15.07 -33.64 -50.66
C THR A 167 -15.19 -34.12 -49.23
N ASP A 168 -14.09 -34.26 -48.51
CA ASP A 168 -14.08 -34.53 -47.09
C ASP A 168 -13.95 -33.23 -46.33
N ALA A 169 -14.89 -32.94 -45.43
CA ALA A 169 -14.85 -31.78 -44.56
C ALA A 169 -14.55 -32.23 -43.12
N THR A 170 -13.41 -31.89 -42.65
CA THR A 170 -12.99 -32.19 -41.24
C THR A 170 -12.95 -30.89 -40.44
N GLN A 171 -13.69 -30.87 -39.35
CA GLN A 171 -13.62 -29.76 -38.43
C GLN A 171 -12.30 -29.85 -37.63
N LEU A 172 -11.45 -28.84 -37.78
CA LEU A 172 -10.27 -28.69 -36.95
C LEU A 172 -10.69 -28.06 -35.62
N GLN A 173 -10.62 -28.84 -34.57
CA GLN A 173 -10.78 -28.29 -33.23
C GLN A 173 -9.58 -27.35 -32.98
N PRO A 174 -9.80 -26.05 -32.72
CA PRO A 174 -8.70 -25.17 -32.35
C PRO A 174 -8.14 -25.69 -31.02
N THR A 175 -6.84 -25.92 -30.97
CA THR A 175 -6.16 -26.12 -29.71
C THR A 175 -6.09 -24.76 -29.04
N ASP A 176 -7.10 -24.42 -28.25
CA ASP A 176 -7.12 -23.15 -27.54
C ASP A 176 -6.01 -23.16 -26.50
N PHE A 177 -5.14 -22.14 -26.59
CA PHE A 177 -4.20 -21.86 -25.54
C PHE A 177 -4.97 -21.34 -24.32
N VAL A 178 -5.27 -22.24 -23.40
CA VAL A 178 -5.79 -21.87 -22.08
C VAL A 178 -4.60 -21.79 -21.13
N PRO A 179 -4.25 -20.60 -20.64
CA PRO A 179 -3.20 -20.48 -19.66
C PRO A 179 -3.47 -21.37 -18.45
N ASN A 180 -2.44 -22.02 -17.93
CA ASN A 180 -2.58 -22.80 -16.72
C ASN A 180 -2.88 -21.85 -15.55
N ALA A 181 -4.04 -22.00 -14.90
CA ALA A 181 -4.45 -21.16 -13.78
C ALA A 181 -3.40 -21.11 -12.66
N LYS A 182 -2.70 -22.21 -12.38
CA LYS A 182 -1.61 -22.24 -11.40
C LYS A 182 -0.42 -21.38 -11.79
N GLN A 183 -0.11 -21.25 -13.10
CA GLN A 183 0.99 -20.39 -13.57
C GLN A 183 0.59 -18.91 -13.45
N MET A 184 -0.68 -18.60 -13.74
CA MET A 184 -1.21 -17.23 -13.57
C MET A 184 -1.19 -16.83 -12.09
N ASP A 185 -1.70 -17.69 -11.19
CA ASP A 185 -1.67 -17.45 -9.75
C ASP A 185 -0.24 -17.25 -9.25
N ALA A 186 0.70 -18.11 -9.67
CA ALA A 186 2.12 -17.98 -9.30
C ALA A 186 2.75 -16.68 -9.81
N THR A 187 2.34 -16.18 -10.98
CA THR A 187 2.83 -14.89 -11.52
C THR A 187 2.29 -13.72 -10.69
N VAL A 188 1.00 -13.76 -10.36
CA VAL A 188 0.36 -12.76 -9.50
C VAL A 188 0.99 -12.76 -8.10
N ASP A 189 1.24 -13.93 -7.51
CA ASP A 189 1.90 -14.05 -6.20
C ASP A 189 3.34 -13.48 -6.21
N ARG A 190 4.07 -13.65 -7.32
CA ARG A 190 5.39 -13.00 -7.48
C ARG A 190 5.28 -11.47 -7.52
N ILE A 191 4.27 -10.93 -8.22
CA ILE A 191 4.01 -9.49 -8.24
C ILE A 191 3.68 -9.00 -6.83
N TYR A 192 2.80 -9.70 -6.09
CA TYR A 192 2.51 -9.37 -4.70
C TYR A 192 3.76 -9.40 -3.82
N SER A 193 4.65 -10.37 -4.03
CA SER A 193 5.90 -10.48 -3.27
C SER A 193 6.85 -9.30 -3.52
N ILE A 194 6.90 -8.75 -4.74
CA ILE A 194 7.71 -7.56 -5.06
C ILE A 194 7.18 -6.33 -4.32
N PHE A 195 5.86 -6.20 -4.21
CA PHE A 195 5.22 -5.12 -3.45
C PHE A 195 5.03 -5.46 -1.97
N HIS A 196 5.65 -6.56 -1.50
CA HIS A 196 5.57 -7.02 -0.10
C HIS A 196 4.14 -7.09 0.44
N THR A 197 3.20 -7.47 -0.39
CA THR A 197 1.78 -7.62 -0.06
C THR A 197 1.32 -9.05 -0.36
N ASN A 198 0.06 -9.34 -0.10
CA ASN A 198 -0.54 -10.62 -0.43
C ASN A 198 -1.99 -10.45 -0.88
N LYS A 199 -2.55 -11.51 -1.47
CA LYS A 199 -3.91 -11.53 -2.00
C LYS A 199 -4.96 -11.16 -0.96
N ALA A 200 -4.79 -11.57 0.30
CA ALA A 200 -5.75 -11.28 1.36
C ALA A 200 -5.83 -9.79 1.69
N ILE A 201 -4.68 -9.10 1.73
CA ILE A 201 -4.60 -7.64 1.94
C ILE A 201 -5.28 -6.91 0.78
N VAL A 202 -4.93 -7.27 -0.47
CA VAL A 202 -5.47 -6.62 -1.68
C VAL A 202 -6.98 -6.81 -1.81
N GLN A 203 -7.49 -7.99 -1.43
CA GLN A 203 -8.93 -8.32 -1.50
C GLN A 203 -9.70 -7.93 -0.23
N SER A 204 -9.04 -7.27 0.75
CA SER A 204 -9.64 -6.90 2.04
C SER A 204 -10.26 -8.09 2.81
N SER A 205 -9.70 -9.28 2.64
CA SER A 205 -10.12 -10.53 3.30
C SER A 205 -9.09 -11.03 4.31
N TYR A 206 -8.29 -10.12 4.85
CA TYR A 206 -7.19 -10.40 5.75
C TYR A 206 -7.64 -10.68 7.19
N THR A 207 -6.84 -11.48 7.89
CA THR A 207 -6.93 -11.65 9.35
C THR A 207 -6.20 -10.52 10.06
N GLU A 208 -6.49 -10.30 11.35
CA GLU A 208 -5.79 -9.31 12.19
C GLU A 208 -4.26 -9.50 12.15
N ASN A 209 -3.78 -10.73 12.28
CA ASN A 209 -2.35 -11.04 12.24
C ASN A 209 -1.71 -10.70 10.88
N GLN A 210 -2.41 -10.95 9.77
CA GLN A 210 -1.93 -10.57 8.43
C GLN A 210 -1.85 -9.05 8.28
N TRP A 211 -2.83 -8.32 8.83
CA TRP A 211 -2.79 -6.87 8.84
C TRP A 211 -1.64 -6.32 9.68
N ILE A 212 -1.45 -6.83 10.90
CA ILE A 212 -0.34 -6.42 11.78
C ILE A 212 1.01 -6.64 11.08
N SER A 213 1.22 -7.83 10.52
CA SER A 213 2.47 -8.14 9.80
C SER A 213 2.70 -7.21 8.60
N TYR A 214 1.65 -6.88 7.84
CA TYR A 214 1.73 -5.96 6.71
C TYR A 214 2.02 -4.53 7.20
N TYR A 215 1.34 -4.10 8.26
CA TYR A 215 1.54 -2.79 8.87
C TYR A 215 2.98 -2.59 9.34
N GLU A 216 3.50 -3.51 10.15
CA GLU A 216 4.87 -3.44 10.69
C GLU A 216 5.94 -3.51 9.61
N SER A 217 5.72 -4.32 8.57
CA SER A 217 6.73 -4.53 7.52
C SER A 217 6.71 -3.47 6.43
N GLN A 218 5.55 -2.89 6.10
CA GLN A 218 5.40 -1.98 4.95
C GLN A 218 4.97 -0.57 5.31
N ILE A 219 4.01 -0.44 6.22
CA ILE A 219 3.43 0.87 6.52
C ILE A 219 4.30 1.62 7.54
N GLU A 220 4.68 0.98 8.63
CA GLU A 220 5.43 1.61 9.71
C GLU A 220 6.79 2.21 9.25
N PRO A 221 7.61 1.54 8.44
CA PRO A 221 8.86 2.12 7.93
C PRO A 221 8.63 3.41 7.13
N VAL A 222 7.57 3.46 6.33
CA VAL A 222 7.20 4.64 5.54
C VAL A 222 6.74 5.77 6.46
N ILE A 223 5.91 5.48 7.46
CA ILE A 223 5.44 6.44 8.46
C ILE A 223 6.62 7.05 9.23
N ARG A 224 7.58 6.24 9.65
CA ARG A 224 8.81 6.71 10.32
C ARG A 224 9.61 7.63 9.42
N GLN A 225 9.83 7.22 8.17
CA GLN A 225 10.56 8.04 7.19
C GLN A 225 9.83 9.36 6.93
N MET A 226 8.50 9.36 6.82
CA MET A 226 7.71 10.58 6.71
C MET A 226 7.91 11.49 7.92
N SER A 227 7.78 10.97 9.13
CA SER A 227 7.96 11.73 10.37
C SER A 227 9.35 12.40 10.43
N GLU A 228 10.40 11.66 10.09
CA GLU A 228 11.77 12.16 10.06
C GLU A 228 11.99 13.22 8.98
N GLN A 229 11.53 12.96 7.76
CA GLN A 229 11.70 13.89 6.65
C GLN A 229 10.93 15.20 6.87
N TRP A 230 9.65 15.12 7.30
CA TRP A 230 8.88 16.32 7.64
C TRP A 230 9.53 17.11 8.77
N THR A 231 9.90 16.44 9.86
CA THR A 231 10.58 17.08 10.99
C THR A 231 11.87 17.75 10.56
N SER A 232 12.70 17.08 9.74
CA SER A 232 14.00 17.61 9.33
C SER A 232 13.92 18.80 8.38
N ARG A 233 12.84 18.87 7.56
CA ARG A 233 12.66 19.91 6.53
C ARG A 233 11.84 21.10 7.01
N LEU A 234 10.91 20.88 7.94
CA LEU A 234 10.04 21.94 8.44
C LEU A 234 10.59 22.65 9.67
N PHE A 235 11.43 21.97 10.45
CA PHE A 235 12.05 22.55 11.64
C PHE A 235 13.56 22.69 11.49
N ASN A 236 14.09 23.85 11.87
CA ASN A 236 15.52 24.07 11.95
C ASN A 236 16.14 23.31 13.14
N ARG A 237 17.48 23.22 13.19
CA ARG A 237 18.20 22.46 14.23
C ARG A 237 17.85 22.93 15.65
N ARG A 238 17.67 24.24 15.84
CA ARG A 238 17.33 24.81 17.16
C ARG A 238 15.93 24.40 17.59
N GLN A 239 14.95 24.49 16.68
CA GLN A 239 13.57 24.08 16.97
C GLN A 239 13.50 22.60 17.32
N ARG A 240 14.22 21.74 16.60
CA ARG A 240 14.30 20.31 16.91
C ARG A 240 14.91 20.02 18.28
N SER A 241 15.92 20.80 18.70
CA SER A 241 16.52 20.64 20.03
C SER A 241 15.58 21.03 21.17
N PHE A 242 14.50 21.78 20.91
CA PHE A 242 13.42 22.05 21.86
C PHE A 242 12.29 21.00 21.83
N GLY A 243 12.47 19.90 21.10
CA GLY A 243 11.51 18.81 21.03
C GLY A 243 10.42 18.97 19.97
N ASN A 244 10.48 20.00 19.09
CA ASN A 244 9.53 20.12 18.01
C ASN A 244 9.74 19.00 16.97
N SER A 245 8.70 18.24 16.73
CA SER A 245 8.67 17.15 15.76
C SER A 245 7.29 17.01 15.14
N ILE A 246 7.24 16.45 13.95
CA ILE A 246 6.01 15.98 13.34
C ILE A 246 6.05 14.46 13.40
N VAL A 247 5.04 13.90 14.02
CA VAL A 247 4.88 12.45 14.15
C VAL A 247 3.63 12.07 13.38
N PHE A 248 3.78 11.13 12.48
CA PHE A 248 2.66 10.46 11.84
C PHE A 248 2.37 9.21 12.67
N GLU A 249 1.20 9.17 13.27
CA GLU A 249 0.76 8.04 14.05
C GLU A 249 -0.45 7.41 13.37
N SER A 250 -0.47 6.11 13.34
CA SER A 250 -1.68 5.38 13.07
C SER A 250 -2.16 4.80 14.40
N SER A 251 -3.45 4.87 14.62
CA SER A 251 -4.05 4.19 15.76
C SER A 251 -4.02 2.69 15.50
N ASP A 252 -2.95 2.01 15.94
CA ASP A 252 -2.72 0.58 15.71
C ASP A 252 -3.89 -0.29 16.16
N LEU A 253 -4.58 0.14 17.20
CA LEU A 253 -5.75 -0.54 17.74
C LEU A 253 -7.06 -0.21 17.00
N SER A 254 -7.08 0.73 16.07
CA SER A 254 -8.28 1.00 15.24
C SER A 254 -8.62 -0.21 14.36
N TYR A 255 -7.61 -0.99 13.97
CA TYR A 255 -7.75 -2.20 13.15
C TYR A 255 -7.86 -3.49 13.97
N ALA A 256 -7.67 -3.41 15.29
CA ALA A 256 -7.81 -4.55 16.18
C ALA A 256 -9.25 -5.09 16.15
N SER A 257 -9.38 -6.40 16.23
CA SER A 257 -10.69 -7.05 16.31
C SER A 257 -11.46 -6.56 17.53
N MET A 258 -12.79 -6.65 17.51
CA MET A 258 -13.61 -6.31 18.65
C MET A 258 -13.24 -7.16 19.89
N GLN A 259 -12.82 -8.42 19.66
CA GLN A 259 -12.34 -9.31 20.71
C GLN A 259 -11.07 -8.77 21.38
N THR A 260 -10.09 -8.34 20.59
CA THR A 260 -8.85 -7.73 21.09
C THR A 260 -9.16 -6.43 21.83
N LYS A 261 -10.02 -5.57 21.27
CA LYS A 261 -10.45 -4.34 21.96
C LYS A 261 -11.12 -4.60 23.30
N LEU A 262 -11.97 -5.61 23.38
CA LEU A 262 -12.61 -5.99 24.64
C LEU A 262 -11.61 -6.50 25.67
N SER A 263 -10.53 -7.18 25.26
CA SER A 263 -9.49 -7.63 26.18
C SER A 263 -8.72 -6.47 26.83
N LEU A 264 -8.66 -5.29 26.16
CA LEU A 264 -8.01 -4.09 26.71
C LEU A 264 -8.72 -3.52 27.94
N VAL A 265 -10.00 -3.81 28.13
CA VAL A 265 -10.74 -3.42 29.34
C VAL A 265 -10.06 -3.98 30.59
N GLN A 266 -9.46 -5.17 30.51
CA GLN A 266 -8.73 -5.77 31.63
C GLN A 266 -7.46 -4.98 32.02
N LEU A 267 -6.88 -4.22 31.10
CA LEU A 267 -5.72 -3.37 31.39
C LEU A 267 -6.09 -2.15 32.21
N VAL A 268 -7.29 -1.62 32.02
CA VAL A 268 -7.84 -0.54 32.87
C VAL A 268 -8.09 -1.06 34.30
N ASP A 269 -8.66 -2.26 34.41
CA ASP A 269 -8.91 -2.90 35.72
C ASP A 269 -7.61 -3.18 36.51
N ARG A 270 -6.48 -3.33 35.79
CA ARG A 270 -5.15 -3.57 36.41
C ARG A 270 -4.31 -2.29 36.56
N ALA A 271 -4.90 -1.12 36.31
CA ALA A 271 -4.22 0.18 36.33
C ALA A 271 -2.98 0.27 35.42
N VAL A 272 -2.99 -0.42 34.30
CA VAL A 272 -1.97 -0.29 33.24
C VAL A 272 -2.33 0.86 32.31
N MET A 273 -3.62 1.17 32.18
CA MET A 273 -4.18 2.13 31.26
C MET A 273 -5.31 2.92 31.93
N THR A 274 -5.45 4.18 31.58
CA THR A 274 -6.56 5.01 32.08
C THR A 274 -7.85 4.79 31.26
N PRO A 275 -9.03 5.08 31.85
CA PRO A 275 -10.29 5.06 31.09
C PRO A 275 -10.30 5.95 29.83
N ASN A 276 -9.66 7.12 29.86
CA ASN A 276 -9.62 8.02 28.72
C ASN A 276 -8.72 7.50 27.60
N GLU A 277 -7.60 6.87 27.91
CA GLU A 277 -6.78 6.17 26.93
C GLU A 277 -7.56 5.04 26.26
N LEU A 278 -8.26 4.21 27.02
CA LEU A 278 -9.13 3.17 26.46
C LEU A 278 -10.25 3.75 25.59
N ARG A 279 -10.87 4.84 26.01
CA ARG A 279 -11.90 5.52 25.20
C ARG A 279 -11.35 6.02 23.87
N GLY A 280 -10.09 6.47 23.83
CA GLY A 280 -9.39 6.87 22.63
C GLY A 280 -9.33 5.75 21.57
N PHE A 281 -9.07 4.51 22.00
CA PHE A 281 -9.06 3.34 21.09
C PHE A 281 -10.43 3.00 20.50
N PHE A 282 -11.52 3.42 21.15
CA PHE A 282 -12.88 3.29 20.64
C PHE A 282 -13.38 4.55 19.91
N ASN A 283 -12.51 5.55 19.66
CA ASN A 283 -12.90 6.85 19.12
C ASN A 283 -13.98 7.58 19.92
N LEU A 284 -13.97 7.40 21.24
CA LEU A 284 -14.91 8.06 22.15
C LEU A 284 -14.23 9.28 22.77
N SER A 285 -14.99 10.37 22.92
CA SER A 285 -14.49 11.57 23.58
C SER A 285 -14.10 11.30 25.03
N PRO A 286 -13.04 11.94 25.56
CA PRO A 286 -12.64 11.80 26.95
C PRO A 286 -13.76 12.25 27.89
N VAL A 287 -13.78 11.66 29.10
CA VAL A 287 -14.72 12.02 30.15
C VAL A 287 -13.99 12.68 31.32
N PRO A 288 -14.66 13.57 32.08
CA PRO A 288 -14.08 14.12 33.30
C PRO A 288 -13.65 13.00 34.24
N ASP A 289 -12.50 13.17 34.91
CA ASP A 289 -11.89 12.19 35.79
C ASP A 289 -11.45 10.86 35.14
N GLY A 290 -11.55 10.70 33.84
CA GLY A 290 -11.16 9.49 33.12
C GLY A 290 -9.64 9.28 32.96
N ASP A 291 -8.81 10.26 33.38
CA ASP A 291 -7.34 10.15 33.38
C ASP A 291 -6.81 9.56 34.70
N LYS A 292 -7.70 9.26 35.64
CA LYS A 292 -7.30 8.58 36.89
C LYS A 292 -7.21 7.10 36.66
N MET A 293 -6.10 6.51 37.10
CA MET A 293 -5.95 5.06 37.10
C MET A 293 -6.93 4.42 38.09
N LEU A 294 -7.68 3.44 37.62
CA LEU A 294 -8.65 2.70 38.41
C LEU A 294 -8.04 1.37 38.82
N LEU A 295 -8.04 1.10 40.11
CA LEU A 295 -7.72 -0.23 40.68
C LEU A 295 -8.99 -0.90 41.15
N ARG A 296 -9.12 -2.18 40.83
CA ARG A 296 -10.17 -2.99 41.46
C ARG A 296 -9.95 -3.06 42.98
N LYS A 297 -11.02 -2.93 43.72
CA LYS A 297 -10.98 -2.94 45.23
C LYS A 297 -10.43 -4.24 45.83
N ASP A 298 -10.40 -5.31 45.02
CA ASP A 298 -9.89 -6.62 45.40
C ASP A 298 -8.38 -6.78 45.19
N THR A 299 -7.72 -5.84 44.54
CA THR A 299 -6.28 -5.92 44.21
C THR A 299 -5.37 -4.99 45.03
N GLY A 300 -5.92 -4.22 45.97
CA GLY A 300 -5.16 -3.31 46.83
C GLY A 300 -5.01 -1.89 46.28
N THR A 301 -4.67 -0.96 47.16
CA THR A 301 -4.47 0.45 46.82
C THR A 301 -3.09 0.70 46.26
N VAL A 302 -2.98 1.39 45.11
CA VAL A 302 -1.73 2.03 44.70
C VAL A 302 -1.47 3.18 45.64
N PRO A 303 -0.30 3.27 46.30
CA PRO A 303 0.06 4.45 47.04
C PRO A 303 0.07 5.66 46.09
N SER A 304 -0.69 6.68 46.41
CA SER A 304 -0.70 7.93 45.66
C SER A 304 0.70 8.55 45.76
N ALA A 305 1.42 8.67 44.63
CA ALA A 305 2.65 9.43 44.57
C ALA A 305 2.27 10.93 44.51
N THR A 306 1.78 11.44 45.62
CA THR A 306 1.60 12.88 45.85
C THR A 306 2.12 13.27 47.21
N GLY A 307 3.16 14.08 47.16
CA GLY A 307 3.43 15.08 48.21
C GLY A 307 4.37 14.64 49.29
N SER A 308 5.58 15.13 49.13
CA SER A 308 6.37 15.60 50.26
C SER A 308 5.48 16.20 51.33
N ASP A 309 5.58 15.65 52.55
CA ASP A 309 5.69 16.37 53.79
C ASP A 309 5.41 15.41 54.92
N GLY A 310 6.40 15.21 55.77
CA GLY A 310 6.26 14.52 57.03
C GLY A 310 7.37 13.51 57.31
N VAL A 311 8.60 14.03 57.45
CA VAL A 311 9.61 13.31 58.21
C VAL A 311 9.12 13.31 59.66
N PRO A 312 8.87 12.15 60.30
CA PRO A 312 8.64 12.12 61.74
C PRO A 312 9.94 12.40 62.45
N ASP A 313 9.92 13.43 63.27
CA ASP A 313 10.97 13.79 64.23
C ASP A 313 11.21 12.61 65.22
N PRO A 314 12.43 12.13 65.42
CA PRO A 314 12.73 11.03 66.30
C PRO A 314 13.06 11.47 67.74
N THR A 315 12.29 12.39 68.29
CA THR A 315 12.46 12.79 69.66
C THR A 315 11.11 12.96 70.41
N GLU A 316 10.58 11.88 70.95
CA GLU A 316 9.87 11.90 72.24
C GLU A 316 9.86 10.47 72.75
N GLY A 317 10.94 10.21 73.59
CA GLY A 317 10.95 9.19 74.57
C GLY A 317 10.24 9.77 75.80
N GLY A 318 9.29 9.05 76.28
CA GLY A 318 8.62 9.32 77.56
C GLY A 318 8.35 8.00 78.24
N ASP A 319 9.23 7.68 79.18
CA ASP A 319 8.97 6.73 80.26
C ASP A 319 7.59 6.98 80.89
N ASP A 320 6.89 5.94 81.18
CA ASP A 320 6.18 5.82 82.50
C ASP A 320 5.96 4.34 82.82
N ASN A 321 6.77 3.90 83.80
CA ASN A 321 6.45 2.83 84.73
C ASN A 321 5.23 3.20 85.51
N ASP A 322 4.38 2.23 85.82
CA ASP A 322 3.83 1.88 87.16
C ASP A 322 2.96 0.64 87.01
N ASP A 323 3.33 -0.43 87.54
CA ASP A 323 3.32 -1.06 88.88
C ASP A 323 1.94 -1.17 89.51
N SER A 324 1.77 -2.29 90.15
CA SER A 324 0.70 -2.77 91.01
C SER A 324 -0.43 -3.56 90.34
N GLY A 325 -0.68 -4.81 90.58
CA GLY A 325 -0.50 -5.57 91.81
C GLY A 325 -1.86 -6.13 92.20
N THR A 326 -1.91 -7.47 92.42
CA THR A 326 -2.84 -8.23 93.28
C THR A 326 -4.34 -8.23 92.91
N ASP A 327 -4.92 -9.34 92.67
CA ASP A 327 -5.31 -10.56 93.36
C ASP A 327 -5.86 -11.63 92.43
#